data_ca19583c99d833940e9fe601cf228dd1
#
_entry.id   ca19583c99d833940e9fe601cf228dd1
#
_cell.length_a   1.000
_cell.length_b   1.000
_cell.length_c   1.000
_cell.angle_alpha   90.00
_cell.angle_beta   90.00
_cell.angle_gamma   90.00
#
_symmetry.space_group_name_H-M   'P 1'
#
loop_
_entity.id
_entity.type
_entity.pdbx_description
1 polymer ?
#
loop_
_entity_poly.entity_id
_entity_poly.type
_entity_poly.pdbx_seq_one_letter_code
_entity_poly.pdbx_strand_id
1 'polypeptide(L)'
;MESSYSFGYWGSESEAILRRSYPVHRACRDGDTQTLALLIANGQHSGMYVEDQFYGWTPAHWAAYFGKLDCLRNLVACGVNIDIATKRFNQTPLHIAAFGVHPHCLQWLIQSGADVNRQDYLGETAMHKAARSGTVECIGLLYCHGSQLNIANHNGHTLIQLAISCGNEHCAEYIKQLSVGHPAANGFHRNGFHQAADPPQQNGFHNNVSSNNNSLPHSMNRKRALVDDDEMSCFKKSRTDEKSTTNTEELIPPYGCLYHY
;
A
#
# COMPACT_ATOMS: atom_id res chain seq x y z
N MET A 1 -28.60 -0.29 2.30
CA MET A 1 -28.37 -0.51 0.86
C MET A 1 -26.96 -1.04 0.73
N GLU A 2 -26.84 -2.35 0.62
CA GLU A 2 -25.56 -3.04 0.50
C GLU A 2 -25.02 -2.84 -0.91
N SER A 3 -23.88 -2.14 -1.02
CA SER A 3 -23.15 -2.03 -2.28
C SER A 3 -22.41 -3.35 -2.54
N SER A 4 -23.07 -4.24 -3.29
CA SER A 4 -22.46 -5.46 -3.79
C SER A 4 -21.44 -5.10 -4.88
N TYR A 5 -20.19 -4.92 -4.50
CA TYR A 5 -19.10 -4.97 -5.46
C TYR A 5 -18.89 -6.43 -5.86
N SER A 6 -19.31 -6.76 -7.07
CA SER A 6 -19.12 -8.06 -7.69
C SER A 6 -17.63 -8.23 -7.99
N PHE A 7 -16.92 -8.80 -7.05
CA PHE A 7 -15.65 -9.46 -7.28
C PHE A 7 -15.94 -10.75 -8.05
N GLY A 8 -15.32 -10.97 -9.21
CA GLY A 8 -15.56 -12.10 -10.11
C GLY A 8 -16.08 -13.32 -9.35
N TYR A 9 -17.12 -13.92 -9.77
CA TYR A 9 -18.00 -14.92 -9.19
C TYR A 9 -17.59 -15.44 -7.79
N TRP A 10 -17.71 -14.58 -6.78
CA TRP A 10 -17.53 -14.94 -5.38
C TRP A 10 -18.83 -15.60 -4.90
N GLY A 11 -18.90 -16.91 -5.07
CA GLY A 11 -20.11 -17.69 -4.72
C GLY A 11 -20.21 -17.99 -3.24
N SER A 12 -21.38 -18.48 -2.85
CA SER A 12 -21.66 -18.92 -1.47
C SER A 12 -20.66 -19.96 -0.95
N GLU A 13 -20.10 -20.78 -1.83
CA GLU A 13 -19.08 -21.78 -1.50
C GLU A 13 -17.74 -21.13 -1.11
N SER A 14 -17.26 -20.14 -1.88
CA SER A 14 -16.04 -19.40 -1.57
C SER A 14 -16.16 -18.66 -0.24
N GLU A 15 -17.32 -18.08 0.03
CA GLU A 15 -17.61 -17.42 1.31
C GLU A 15 -17.62 -18.43 2.47
N ALA A 16 -18.19 -19.63 2.28
CA ALA A 16 -18.20 -20.68 3.29
C ALA A 16 -16.78 -21.18 3.61
N ILE A 17 -15.93 -21.34 2.57
CA ILE A 17 -14.52 -21.71 2.72
C ILE A 17 -13.77 -20.61 3.46
N LEU A 18 -13.94 -19.34 3.07
CA LEU A 18 -13.28 -18.21 3.71
C LEU A 18 -13.63 -18.14 5.20
N ARG A 19 -14.90 -18.30 5.53
CA ARG A 19 -15.39 -18.32 6.90
C ARG A 19 -14.80 -19.46 7.74
N ARG A 20 -14.72 -20.66 7.16
CA ARG A 20 -14.27 -21.86 7.85
C ARG A 20 -12.76 -21.96 7.98
N SER A 21 -12.04 -21.69 6.89
CA SER A 21 -10.62 -21.99 6.78
C SER A 21 -9.72 -20.75 6.93
N TYR A 22 -10.26 -19.55 6.67
CA TYR A 22 -9.50 -18.31 6.64
C TYR A 22 -10.16 -17.16 7.43
N PRO A 23 -10.50 -17.37 8.73
CA PRO A 23 -11.25 -16.37 9.51
C PRO A 23 -10.50 -15.03 9.65
N VAL A 24 -9.16 -15.06 9.74
CA VAL A 24 -8.32 -13.83 9.82
C VAL A 24 -8.38 -13.04 8.51
N HIS A 25 -8.34 -13.71 7.35
CA HIS A 25 -8.49 -13.07 6.04
C HIS A 25 -9.88 -12.44 5.90
N ARG A 26 -10.90 -13.14 6.34
CA ARG A 26 -12.27 -12.63 6.31
C ARG A 26 -12.42 -11.37 7.15
N ALA A 27 -11.92 -11.38 8.38
CA ALA A 27 -11.92 -10.19 9.24
C ALA A 27 -11.19 -9.00 8.57
N CYS A 28 -10.06 -9.26 7.90
CA CYS A 28 -9.32 -8.24 7.16
C CYS A 28 -10.07 -7.74 5.93
N ARG A 29 -10.78 -8.61 5.17
CA ARG A 29 -11.63 -8.22 4.06
C ARG A 29 -12.76 -7.31 4.50
N ASP A 30 -13.43 -7.71 5.58
CA ASP A 30 -14.62 -7.01 6.07
C ASP A 30 -14.26 -5.74 6.85
N GLY A 31 -12.99 -5.57 7.27
CA GLY A 31 -12.54 -4.47 8.10
C GLY A 31 -12.93 -4.62 9.57
N ASP A 32 -13.24 -5.85 9.99
CA ASP A 32 -13.65 -6.15 11.36
C ASP A 32 -12.45 -6.28 12.29
N THR A 33 -12.01 -5.14 12.82
CA THR A 33 -10.87 -5.06 13.74
C THR A 33 -11.13 -5.74 15.07
N GLN A 34 -12.39 -5.82 15.52
CA GLN A 34 -12.74 -6.47 16.78
C GLN A 34 -12.60 -7.98 16.65
N THR A 35 -13.19 -8.59 15.61
CA THR A 35 -13.01 -10.01 15.32
C THR A 35 -11.56 -10.35 15.07
N LEU A 36 -10.80 -9.49 14.34
CA LEU A 36 -9.37 -9.68 14.12
C LEU A 36 -8.60 -9.75 15.45
N ALA A 37 -8.84 -8.81 16.36
CA ALA A 37 -8.20 -8.79 17.67
C ALA A 37 -8.53 -10.01 18.50
N LEU A 38 -9.79 -10.46 18.50
CA LEU A 38 -10.22 -11.68 19.20
C LEU A 38 -9.56 -12.93 18.63
N LEU A 39 -9.46 -13.05 17.32
CA LEU A 39 -8.81 -14.21 16.67
C LEU A 39 -7.32 -14.27 17.04
N ILE A 40 -6.63 -13.13 17.05
CA ILE A 40 -5.22 -13.04 17.45
C ILE A 40 -5.09 -13.41 18.94
N ALA A 41 -5.90 -12.84 19.82
CA ALA A 41 -5.87 -13.12 21.27
C ALA A 41 -6.14 -14.60 21.59
N ASN A 42 -6.98 -15.27 20.79
CA ASN A 42 -7.31 -16.70 20.92
C ASN A 42 -6.24 -17.64 20.32
N GLY A 43 -5.04 -17.15 20.05
CA GLY A 43 -3.89 -17.96 19.61
C GLY A 43 -3.82 -18.21 18.10
N GLN A 44 -4.62 -17.55 17.27
CA GLN A 44 -4.54 -17.66 15.81
C GLN A 44 -3.42 -16.79 15.19
N HIS A 45 -2.32 -16.61 15.89
CA HIS A 45 -1.16 -15.84 15.37
C HIS A 45 -0.61 -16.41 14.06
N SER A 46 -0.58 -17.74 13.92
CA SER A 46 -0.14 -18.37 12.67
C SER A 46 -1.04 -18.00 11.48
N GLY A 47 -2.34 -17.79 11.70
CA GLY A 47 -3.28 -17.38 10.67
C GLY A 47 -2.95 -16.04 10.00
N MET A 48 -2.17 -15.15 10.65
CA MET A 48 -1.75 -13.88 10.08
C MET A 48 -0.74 -14.02 8.92
N TYR A 49 -0.09 -15.18 8.81
CA TYR A 49 0.97 -15.45 7.81
C TYR A 49 0.54 -16.46 6.75
N VAL A 50 -0.63 -17.08 6.91
CA VAL A 50 -1.14 -18.08 5.97
C VAL A 50 -1.60 -17.40 4.69
N GLU A 51 -1.24 -17.97 3.54
CA GLU A 51 -1.79 -17.58 2.25
C GLU A 51 -3.09 -18.34 1.99
N ASP A 52 -4.09 -17.63 1.45
CA ASP A 52 -5.34 -18.28 1.04
C ASP A 52 -5.16 -19.13 -0.23
N GLN A 53 -6.10 -20.03 -0.47
CA GLN A 53 -6.07 -20.90 -1.64
C GLN A 53 -6.58 -20.22 -2.92
N PHE A 54 -7.22 -19.04 -2.81
CA PHE A 54 -7.85 -18.37 -3.94
C PHE A 54 -6.84 -17.51 -4.72
N TYR A 55 -6.17 -16.62 -3.99
CA TYR A 55 -5.24 -15.65 -4.57
C TYR A 55 -3.79 -15.87 -4.14
N GLY A 56 -3.55 -16.74 -3.14
CA GLY A 56 -2.25 -16.87 -2.49
C GLY A 56 -1.92 -15.62 -1.66
N TRP A 57 -2.91 -14.97 -1.11
CA TRP A 57 -2.74 -13.75 -0.33
C TRP A 57 -2.78 -14.02 1.17
N THR A 58 -1.95 -13.30 1.92
CA THR A 58 -2.04 -13.25 3.39
C THR A 58 -3.10 -12.24 3.82
N PRO A 59 -3.53 -12.24 5.11
CA PRO A 59 -4.47 -11.23 5.63
C PRO A 59 -4.05 -9.79 5.38
N ALA A 60 -2.74 -9.48 5.40
CA ALA A 60 -2.24 -8.14 5.11
C ALA A 60 -2.50 -7.71 3.65
N HIS A 61 -2.39 -8.64 2.70
CA HIS A 61 -2.74 -8.38 1.30
C HIS A 61 -4.24 -8.15 1.13
N TRP A 62 -5.08 -8.94 1.82
CA TRP A 62 -6.53 -8.73 1.82
C TRP A 62 -6.89 -7.36 2.40
N ALA A 63 -6.33 -6.98 3.56
CA ALA A 63 -6.55 -5.67 4.14
C ALA A 63 -6.12 -4.54 3.19
N ALA A 64 -4.96 -4.69 2.53
CA ALA A 64 -4.45 -3.72 1.56
C ALA A 64 -5.35 -3.59 0.33
N TYR A 65 -5.85 -4.72 -0.22
CA TYR A 65 -6.72 -4.74 -1.39
C TYR A 65 -8.10 -4.13 -1.13
N PHE A 66 -8.66 -4.37 0.06
CA PHE A 66 -9.98 -3.84 0.43
C PHE A 66 -9.91 -2.49 1.16
N GLY A 67 -8.73 -1.88 1.25
CA GLY A 67 -8.55 -0.57 1.86
C GLY A 67 -8.81 -0.53 3.36
N LYS A 68 -8.61 -1.66 4.06
CA LYS A 68 -8.90 -1.80 5.49
C LYS A 68 -7.68 -1.41 6.32
N LEU A 69 -7.41 -0.12 6.39
CA LEU A 69 -6.22 0.46 7.00
C LEU A 69 -6.03 0.02 8.46
N ASP A 70 -7.10 0.01 9.26
CA ASP A 70 -7.00 -0.34 10.68
C ASP A 70 -6.67 -1.82 10.90
N CYS A 71 -7.19 -2.73 10.06
CA CYS A 71 -6.78 -4.13 10.07
C CYS A 71 -5.31 -4.27 9.69
N LEU A 72 -4.85 -3.54 8.67
CA LEU A 72 -3.45 -3.55 8.25
C LEU A 72 -2.52 -3.04 9.37
N ARG A 73 -2.89 -1.95 10.05
CA ARG A 73 -2.18 -1.42 11.22
C ARG A 73 -2.10 -2.44 12.35
N ASN A 74 -3.20 -3.12 12.65
CA ASN A 74 -3.26 -4.12 13.71
C ASN A 74 -2.35 -5.31 13.40
N LEU A 75 -2.36 -5.83 12.16
CA LEU A 75 -1.49 -6.92 11.74
C LEU A 75 -0.01 -6.56 11.89
N VAL A 76 0.40 -5.38 11.43
CA VAL A 76 1.79 -4.91 11.56
C VAL A 76 2.16 -4.67 13.02
N ALA A 77 1.25 -4.14 13.84
CA ALA A 77 1.46 -3.97 15.28
C ALA A 77 1.64 -5.32 16.00
N CYS A 78 1.03 -6.40 15.48
CA CYS A 78 1.20 -7.77 15.97
C CYS A 78 2.45 -8.48 15.40
N GLY A 79 3.30 -7.77 14.64
CA GLY A 79 4.58 -8.28 14.16
C GLY A 79 4.59 -8.80 12.72
N VAL A 80 3.50 -8.63 11.96
CA VAL A 80 3.52 -8.94 10.53
C VAL A 80 4.47 -7.99 9.84
N ASN A 81 5.38 -8.52 9.03
CA ASN A 81 6.33 -7.72 8.25
C ASN A 81 5.57 -6.83 7.27
N ILE A 82 5.91 -5.53 7.24
CA ILE A 82 5.31 -4.54 6.34
C ILE A 82 5.46 -4.93 4.87
N ASP A 83 6.58 -5.59 4.52
CA ASP A 83 6.90 -6.09 3.18
C ASP A 83 6.72 -7.61 3.06
N ILE A 84 5.79 -8.20 3.84
CA ILE A 84 5.45 -9.62 3.66
C ILE A 84 5.08 -9.87 2.20
N ALA A 85 5.75 -10.84 1.57
CA ALA A 85 5.55 -11.12 0.15
C ALA A 85 4.81 -12.44 -0.06
N THR A 86 3.95 -12.46 -1.09
CA THR A 86 3.28 -13.70 -1.52
C THR A 86 4.28 -14.67 -2.13
N LYS A 87 4.16 -15.97 -1.84
CA LYS A 87 5.08 -17.01 -2.34
C LYS A 87 5.01 -17.14 -3.86
N ARG A 88 3.80 -17.05 -4.42
CA ARG A 88 3.57 -17.28 -5.84
C ARG A 88 4.02 -16.11 -6.73
N PHE A 89 3.78 -14.88 -6.29
CA PHE A 89 4.00 -13.70 -7.14
C PHE A 89 5.00 -12.69 -6.54
N ASN A 90 5.52 -12.94 -5.34
CA ASN A 90 6.42 -12.04 -4.61
C ASN A 90 5.84 -10.62 -4.44
N GLN A 91 4.52 -10.51 -4.36
CA GLN A 91 3.83 -9.24 -4.16
C GLN A 91 3.77 -8.86 -2.69
N THR A 92 3.95 -7.58 -2.38
CA THR A 92 3.81 -7.04 -1.03
C THR A 92 2.46 -6.35 -0.85
N PRO A 93 2.02 -6.06 0.39
CA PRO A 93 0.83 -5.25 0.63
C PRO A 93 0.83 -3.91 -0.12
N LEU A 94 2.01 -3.30 -0.34
CA LEU A 94 2.14 -2.06 -1.10
C LEU A 94 1.75 -2.24 -2.58
N HIS A 95 2.17 -3.35 -3.22
CA HIS A 95 1.74 -3.68 -4.59
C HIS A 95 0.22 -3.80 -4.67
N ILE A 96 -0.35 -4.49 -3.68
CA ILE A 96 -1.78 -4.78 -3.64
C ILE A 96 -2.61 -3.52 -3.33
N ALA A 97 -2.15 -2.65 -2.42
CA ALA A 97 -2.80 -1.37 -2.13
C ALA A 97 -2.81 -0.45 -3.36
N ALA A 98 -1.70 -0.42 -4.13
CA ALA A 98 -1.61 0.33 -5.38
C ALA A 98 -2.57 -0.20 -6.45
N PHE A 99 -2.67 -1.53 -6.57
CA PHE A 99 -3.58 -2.19 -7.51
C PHE A 99 -5.05 -2.00 -7.10
N GLY A 100 -5.36 -2.12 -5.81
CA GLY A 100 -6.70 -1.95 -5.25
C GLY A 100 -7.20 -0.51 -5.20
N VAL A 101 -6.38 0.46 -5.61
CA VAL A 101 -6.75 1.89 -5.63
C VAL A 101 -7.05 2.42 -4.22
N HIS A 102 -6.17 2.11 -3.27
CA HIS A 102 -6.31 2.52 -1.87
C HIS A 102 -5.16 3.43 -1.42
N PRO A 103 -5.20 4.74 -1.76
CA PRO A 103 -4.12 5.68 -1.48
C PRO A 103 -3.82 5.83 0.02
N HIS A 104 -4.82 5.76 0.90
CA HIS A 104 -4.60 5.83 2.34
C HIS A 104 -3.79 4.64 2.89
N CYS A 105 -4.10 3.41 2.45
CA CYS A 105 -3.31 2.23 2.81
C CYS A 105 -1.90 2.33 2.24
N LEU A 106 -1.78 2.75 0.98
CA LEU A 106 -0.51 2.95 0.29
C LEU A 106 0.37 3.97 1.04
N GLN A 107 -0.18 5.14 1.36
CA GLN A 107 0.52 6.19 2.09
C GLN A 107 1.02 5.70 3.46
N TRP A 108 0.15 5.02 4.20
CA TRP A 108 0.52 4.49 5.51
C TRP A 108 1.63 3.43 5.41
N LEU A 109 1.56 2.51 4.43
CA LEU A 109 2.59 1.50 4.19
C LEU A 109 3.94 2.16 3.91
N ILE A 110 3.98 3.18 3.04
CA ILE A 110 5.20 3.93 2.73
C ILE A 110 5.76 4.62 3.98
N GLN A 111 4.92 5.33 4.74
CA GLN A 111 5.32 6.01 5.97
C GLN A 111 5.80 5.04 7.05
N SER A 112 5.32 3.79 7.02
CA SER A 112 5.73 2.72 7.91
C SER A 112 7.00 1.99 7.47
N GLY A 113 7.60 2.39 6.32
CA GLY A 113 8.89 1.92 5.85
C GLY A 113 8.81 0.79 4.81
N ALA A 114 7.69 0.63 4.11
CA ALA A 114 7.60 -0.29 2.98
C ALA A 114 8.54 0.13 1.84
N ASP A 115 9.17 -0.86 1.19
CA ASP A 115 10.06 -0.63 0.04
C ASP A 115 9.24 -0.28 -1.21
N VAL A 116 9.30 0.99 -1.61
CA VAL A 116 8.56 1.53 -2.76
C VAL A 116 9.05 1.03 -4.12
N ASN A 117 10.29 0.50 -4.18
CA ASN A 117 10.91 0.03 -5.42
C ASN A 117 11.01 -1.50 -5.49
N ARG A 118 10.44 -2.21 -4.52
CA ARG A 118 10.42 -3.66 -4.56
C ARG A 118 9.69 -4.17 -5.80
N GLN A 119 10.29 -5.15 -6.47
CA GLN A 119 9.74 -5.78 -7.66
C GLN A 119 9.10 -7.13 -7.32
N ASP A 120 7.96 -7.41 -7.92
CA ASP A 120 7.32 -8.72 -7.90
C ASP A 120 7.96 -9.69 -8.92
N TYR A 121 7.42 -10.89 -9.10
CA TYR A 121 7.94 -11.88 -10.05
C TYR A 121 7.88 -11.44 -11.53
N LEU A 122 7.04 -10.47 -11.84
CA LEU A 122 6.98 -9.88 -13.19
C LEU A 122 7.98 -8.71 -13.34
N GLY A 123 8.75 -8.39 -12.31
CA GLY A 123 9.58 -7.19 -12.27
C GLY A 123 8.77 -5.91 -12.08
N GLU A 124 7.49 -6.03 -11.67
CA GLU A 124 6.62 -4.87 -11.47
C GLU A 124 6.75 -4.33 -10.05
N THR A 125 6.87 -3.01 -9.91
CA THR A 125 6.81 -2.30 -8.65
C THR A 125 5.36 -1.89 -8.32
N ALA A 126 5.13 -1.37 -7.12
CA ALA A 126 3.82 -0.80 -6.76
C ALA A 126 3.37 0.29 -7.75
N MET A 127 4.32 1.06 -8.32
CA MET A 127 4.01 2.07 -9.33
C MET A 127 3.50 1.45 -10.66
N HIS A 128 4.02 0.29 -11.06
CA HIS A 128 3.49 -0.46 -12.21
C HIS A 128 2.04 -0.90 -11.94
N LYS A 129 1.73 -1.36 -10.73
CA LYS A 129 0.36 -1.72 -10.33
C LYS A 129 -0.58 -0.51 -10.37
N ALA A 130 -0.12 0.65 -9.88
CA ALA A 130 -0.87 1.90 -9.95
C ALA A 130 -1.12 2.36 -11.40
N ALA A 131 -0.13 2.19 -12.29
CA ALA A 131 -0.27 2.50 -13.72
C ALA A 131 -1.30 1.60 -14.41
N ARG A 132 -1.32 0.30 -14.07
CA ARG A 132 -2.33 -0.64 -14.57
C ARG A 132 -3.75 -0.31 -14.09
N SER A 133 -3.91 0.07 -12.84
CA SER A 133 -5.22 0.43 -12.27
C SER A 133 -5.67 1.86 -12.59
N GLY A 134 -4.82 2.65 -13.23
CA GLY A 134 -5.18 4.00 -13.66
C GLY A 134 -5.22 5.04 -12.55
N THR A 135 -4.52 4.81 -11.43
CA THR A 135 -4.62 5.66 -10.24
C THR A 135 -3.51 6.70 -10.20
N VAL A 136 -3.80 7.91 -10.67
CA VAL A 136 -2.87 9.05 -10.65
C VAL A 136 -2.44 9.40 -9.22
N GLU A 137 -3.35 9.33 -8.26
CA GLU A 137 -3.08 9.63 -6.85
C GLU A 137 -2.02 8.69 -6.25
N CYS A 138 -2.16 7.37 -6.46
CA CYS A 138 -1.14 6.42 -6.01
C CYS A 138 0.20 6.63 -6.71
N ILE A 139 0.21 6.97 -8.01
CA ILE A 139 1.43 7.29 -8.76
C ILE A 139 2.12 8.52 -8.14
N GLY A 140 1.36 9.58 -7.86
CA GLY A 140 1.88 10.79 -7.22
C GLY A 140 2.50 10.52 -5.85
N LEU A 141 1.79 9.76 -5.01
CA LEU A 141 2.29 9.36 -3.68
C LEU A 141 3.59 8.56 -3.77
N LEU A 142 3.65 7.54 -4.64
CA LEU A 142 4.84 6.72 -4.83
C LEU A 142 6.02 7.56 -5.35
N TYR A 143 5.77 8.45 -6.31
CA TYR A 143 6.80 9.33 -6.86
C TYR A 143 7.38 10.28 -5.80
N CYS A 144 6.54 10.92 -4.99
CA CYS A 144 6.97 11.82 -3.91
C CYS A 144 7.82 11.11 -2.85
N HIS A 145 7.67 9.79 -2.72
CA HIS A 145 8.44 8.97 -1.77
C HIS A 145 9.60 8.20 -2.41
N GLY A 146 10.03 8.60 -3.62
CA GLY A 146 11.26 8.11 -4.24
C GLY A 146 11.09 6.84 -5.08
N SER A 147 9.87 6.52 -5.50
CA SER A 147 9.70 5.45 -6.48
C SER A 147 10.26 5.84 -7.84
N GLN A 148 10.99 4.93 -8.46
CA GLN A 148 11.69 5.17 -9.73
C GLN A 148 10.74 5.00 -10.92
N LEU A 149 10.78 5.98 -11.84
CA LEU A 149 9.95 5.98 -13.06
C LEU A 149 10.54 5.13 -14.20
N ASN A 150 11.84 4.85 -14.17
CA ASN A 150 12.59 4.23 -15.25
C ASN A 150 12.77 2.72 -15.12
N ILE A 151 12.14 2.10 -14.12
CA ILE A 151 12.16 0.64 -13.98
C ILE A 151 11.25 0.06 -15.06
N ALA A 152 11.76 -0.90 -15.84
CA ALA A 152 10.95 -1.74 -16.72
C ALA A 152 10.67 -3.08 -16.04
N ASN A 153 9.53 -3.68 -16.33
CA ASN A 153 9.24 -5.03 -15.87
C ASN A 153 10.05 -6.08 -16.66
N HIS A 154 9.96 -7.35 -16.31
CA HIS A 154 10.74 -8.43 -16.97
C HIS A 154 10.42 -8.61 -18.45
N ASN A 155 9.26 -8.12 -18.93
CA ASN A 155 8.89 -8.11 -20.34
C ASN A 155 9.41 -6.86 -21.07
N GLY A 156 10.18 -6.01 -20.39
CA GLY A 156 10.70 -4.76 -20.93
C GLY A 156 9.68 -3.63 -21.01
N HIS A 157 8.49 -3.79 -20.45
CA HIS A 157 7.47 -2.74 -20.46
C HIS A 157 7.77 -1.69 -19.40
N THR A 158 7.72 -0.43 -19.81
CA THR A 158 7.79 0.73 -18.93
C THR A 158 6.41 1.05 -18.34
N LEU A 159 6.39 1.90 -17.30
CA LEU A 159 5.17 2.39 -16.68
C LEU A 159 4.18 3.00 -17.69
N ILE A 160 4.70 3.81 -18.63
CA ILE A 160 3.89 4.48 -19.66
C ILE A 160 3.25 3.45 -20.60
N GLN A 161 4.05 2.46 -21.05
CA GLN A 161 3.53 1.40 -21.94
C GLN A 161 2.44 0.58 -21.26
N LEU A 162 2.61 0.26 -19.96
CA LEU A 162 1.60 -0.45 -19.20
C LEU A 162 0.32 0.36 -19.00
N ALA A 163 0.44 1.65 -18.68
CA ALA A 163 -0.72 2.51 -18.57
C ALA A 163 -1.51 2.57 -19.87
N ILE A 164 -0.82 2.74 -21.01
CA ILE A 164 -1.47 2.77 -22.35
C ILE A 164 -2.12 1.43 -22.67
N SER A 165 -1.43 0.30 -22.46
CA SER A 165 -1.97 -1.04 -22.77
C SER A 165 -3.21 -1.39 -21.94
N CYS A 166 -3.36 -0.78 -20.75
CA CYS A 166 -4.54 -0.91 -19.92
C CYS A 166 -5.62 0.15 -20.16
N GLY A 167 -5.46 1.01 -21.19
CA GLY A 167 -6.41 2.09 -21.50
C GLY A 167 -6.36 3.30 -20.57
N ASN A 168 -5.32 3.41 -19.73
CA ASN A 168 -5.15 4.48 -18.75
C ASN A 168 -4.33 5.65 -19.31
N GLU A 169 -4.77 6.25 -20.41
CA GLU A 169 -4.03 7.31 -21.12
C GLU A 169 -3.72 8.52 -20.24
N HIS A 170 -4.66 8.91 -19.36
CA HIS A 170 -4.45 10.00 -18.43
C HIS A 170 -3.30 9.71 -17.45
N CYS A 171 -3.18 8.48 -16.97
CA CYS A 171 -2.04 8.06 -16.15
C CYS A 171 -0.73 8.07 -16.93
N ALA A 172 -0.75 7.61 -18.19
CA ALA A 172 0.43 7.64 -19.05
C ALA A 172 0.94 9.06 -19.25
N GLU A 173 0.05 10.01 -19.52
CA GLU A 173 0.40 11.42 -19.68
C GLU A 173 0.93 12.02 -18.35
N TYR A 174 0.32 11.70 -17.23
CA TYR A 174 0.82 12.15 -15.92
C TYR A 174 2.23 11.63 -15.63
N ILE A 175 2.49 10.32 -15.87
CA ILE A 175 3.83 9.74 -15.69
C ILE A 175 4.85 10.43 -16.60
N LYS A 176 4.48 10.76 -17.82
CA LYS A 176 5.32 11.48 -18.77
C LYS A 176 5.67 12.88 -18.29
N GLN A 177 4.69 13.60 -17.73
CA GLN A 177 4.91 14.92 -17.12
C GLN A 177 5.89 14.84 -15.93
N LEU A 178 5.76 13.83 -15.08
CA LEU A 178 6.70 13.57 -13.98
C LEU A 178 8.12 13.32 -14.50
N SER A 179 8.26 12.60 -15.63
CA SER A 179 9.57 12.27 -16.22
C SER A 179 10.29 13.49 -16.81
N VAL A 180 9.55 14.48 -17.29
CA VAL A 180 10.13 15.71 -17.89
C VAL A 180 10.50 16.76 -16.82
N GLY A 181 10.22 16.49 -15.55
CA GLY A 181 10.59 17.41 -14.45
C GLY A 181 9.79 18.72 -14.46
N HIS A 182 8.54 18.69 -14.86
CA HIS A 182 7.68 19.89 -14.90
C HIS A 182 7.47 20.46 -13.48
N PRO A 183 7.64 21.78 -13.28
CA PRO A 183 7.48 22.41 -11.95
C PRO A 183 6.07 22.29 -11.36
N ALA A 184 5.07 21.89 -12.16
CA ALA A 184 3.70 21.66 -11.69
C ALA A 184 3.52 20.36 -10.88
N ALA A 185 4.42 19.37 -11.01
CA ALA A 185 4.43 18.18 -10.16
C ALA A 185 4.95 18.49 -8.76
N ASN A 186 5.51 19.67 -8.58
CA ASN A 186 6.07 20.16 -7.33
C ASN A 186 5.04 20.69 -6.33
N GLY A 187 3.74 20.61 -6.58
CA GLY A 187 2.68 21.04 -5.66
C GLY A 187 2.47 20.13 -4.45
N PHE A 188 2.99 18.90 -4.48
CA PHE A 188 3.03 18.01 -3.30
C PHE A 188 4.43 18.03 -2.68
N HIS A 189 4.87 19.22 -2.29
CA HIS A 189 6.26 19.44 -1.94
C HIS A 189 6.58 19.13 -0.53
N ARG A 190 7.59 18.53 -0.44
CA ARG A 190 8.85 18.85 0.30
C ARG A 190 8.86 20.06 1.28
N ASN A 191 7.74 20.65 1.65
CA ASN A 191 7.61 21.70 2.62
C ASN A 191 6.95 21.17 3.88
N GLY A 192 7.77 20.86 4.87
CA GLY A 192 7.22 20.69 6.19
C GLY A 192 8.09 20.00 7.21
N PHE A 193 9.38 19.80 6.98
CA PHE A 193 10.26 19.46 8.10
C PHE A 193 11.61 20.15 7.93
N HIS A 194 11.61 21.47 8.04
CA HIS A 194 12.80 22.23 8.37
C HIS A 194 12.53 23.13 9.57
N GLN A 195 13.19 22.74 10.64
CA GLN A 195 13.75 23.59 11.68
C GLN A 195 12.78 24.51 12.43
N ALA A 196 12.34 24.02 13.57
CA ALA A 196 12.03 24.92 14.67
C ALA A 196 13.31 25.70 15.02
N ALA A 197 13.21 27.01 14.96
CA ALA A 197 14.26 27.97 15.31
C ALA A 197 14.70 27.77 16.76
N ASP A 198 16.00 27.83 17.00
CA ASP A 198 16.60 27.91 18.32
C ASP A 198 16.10 29.14 19.08
N PRO A 199 15.77 29.02 20.37
CA PRO A 199 15.55 30.20 21.22
C PRO A 199 16.90 30.83 21.60
N PRO A 200 16.90 32.16 21.86
CA PRO A 200 18.14 32.94 22.02
C PRO A 200 18.91 32.56 23.29
N GLN A 201 20.21 32.50 23.15
CA GLN A 201 21.19 32.28 24.20
C GLN A 201 21.11 33.38 25.27
N GLN A 202 21.06 33.00 26.54
CA GLN A 202 21.50 33.81 27.65
C GLN A 202 22.74 33.20 28.28
N ASN A 203 23.75 34.06 28.38
CA ASN A 203 25.08 33.85 28.93
C ASN A 203 25.09 33.45 30.42
N GLY A 204 26.07 32.64 30.80
CA GLY A 204 26.66 32.83 32.10
C GLY A 204 27.08 31.59 32.86
N PHE A 205 28.39 31.52 33.03
CA PHE A 205 29.21 30.92 34.09
C PHE A 205 29.72 29.48 33.96
N HIS A 206 31.04 29.49 33.92
CA HIS A 206 32.02 28.41 34.10
C HIS A 206 31.75 27.46 35.25
N ASN A 207 32.05 26.19 35.05
CA ASN A 207 33.12 25.53 35.84
C ASN A 207 33.50 24.18 35.24
N ASN A 208 34.81 24.02 35.10
CA ASN A 208 35.54 22.80 34.80
C ASN A 208 35.29 21.70 35.83
N VAL A 209 35.23 20.45 35.39
CA VAL A 209 36.03 19.34 35.90
C VAL A 209 36.00 18.17 34.93
N SER A 210 37.21 17.66 34.65
CA SER A 210 37.53 16.47 33.86
C SER A 210 36.99 15.18 34.46
N SER A 211 36.66 14.21 33.63
CA SER A 211 37.30 12.89 33.59
C SER A 211 36.42 11.79 33.00
N ASN A 212 36.89 11.23 31.92
CA ASN A 212 36.98 9.82 31.53
C ASN A 212 35.79 8.84 31.59
N ASN A 213 35.59 8.29 30.40
CA ASN A 213 35.51 6.85 30.05
C ASN A 213 34.16 6.13 30.01
N ASN A 214 33.94 5.68 28.79
CA ASN A 214 33.47 4.35 28.38
C ASN A 214 31.98 4.01 28.23
N SER A 215 31.75 3.56 27.01
CA SER A 215 30.87 2.44 26.58
C SER A 215 29.38 2.72 26.32
N LEU A 216 29.10 2.89 25.06
CA LEU A 216 28.11 2.22 24.18
C LEU A 216 26.74 1.74 24.74
N PRO A 217 25.83 1.39 23.82
CA PRO A 217 24.65 2.20 23.47
C PRO A 217 23.37 1.39 23.79
N HIS A 218 22.28 1.99 23.74
CA HIS A 218 20.95 1.48 23.38
C HIS A 218 19.87 2.30 24.07
N SER A 219 19.14 3.07 23.31
CA SER A 219 17.69 2.99 23.36
C SER A 219 17.08 3.98 22.39
N MET A 220 16.50 3.46 21.35
CA MET A 220 15.62 4.19 20.44
C MET A 220 14.33 4.55 21.18
N ASN A 221 14.17 5.83 21.49
CA ASN A 221 12.88 6.37 21.90
C ASN A 221 12.22 7.04 20.68
N ARG A 222 11.43 6.28 19.94
CA ARG A 222 10.52 6.83 18.94
C ARG A 222 9.30 7.41 19.65
N LYS A 223 9.27 8.72 19.81
CA LYS A 223 8.04 9.45 20.13
C LYS A 223 7.12 9.42 18.93
N ARG A 224 5.95 8.79 19.09
CA ARG A 224 4.83 8.86 18.15
C ARG A 224 4.28 10.27 18.14
N ALA A 225 4.31 10.93 16.98
CA ALA A 225 3.52 12.12 16.72
C ALA A 225 2.13 11.67 16.26
N LEU A 226 1.10 12.13 16.93
CA LEU A 226 -0.28 12.12 16.48
C LEU A 226 -0.38 13.11 15.32
N VAL A 227 -0.89 12.67 14.19
CA VAL A 227 -1.19 13.53 13.03
C VAL A 227 -2.70 13.68 12.99
N ASP A 228 -3.15 14.91 13.07
CA ASP A 228 -4.55 15.31 13.02
C ASP A 228 -5.14 15.12 11.61
N ASP A 229 -6.41 14.64 11.57
CA ASP A 229 -7.13 14.13 10.39
C ASP A 229 -7.81 15.21 9.52
N ASP A 230 -7.31 16.43 9.39
CA ASP A 230 -8.12 17.56 8.90
C ASP A 230 -7.73 18.19 7.54
N GLU A 231 -7.08 17.48 6.62
CA GLU A 231 -6.86 18.06 5.27
C GLU A 231 -7.08 17.06 4.12
N MET A 232 -8.32 16.63 3.89
CA MET A 232 -8.63 15.96 2.60
C MET A 232 -10.09 16.13 2.13
N SER A 233 -10.45 17.37 1.80
CA SER A 233 -11.81 17.63 1.27
C SER A 233 -11.89 17.95 -0.23
N CYS A 234 -10.92 17.66 -1.07
CA CYS A 234 -10.88 18.20 -2.44
C CYS A 234 -11.00 17.25 -3.64
N PHE A 235 -11.19 15.95 -3.51
CA PHE A 235 -11.34 15.12 -4.72
C PHE A 235 -12.47 14.08 -4.62
N LYS A 236 -13.69 14.55 -4.83
CA LYS A 236 -14.82 13.68 -5.23
C LYS A 236 -15.40 14.19 -6.54
N LYS A 237 -15.15 13.46 -7.62
CA LYS A 237 -15.92 13.27 -8.88
C LYS A 237 -14.95 12.73 -9.93
N SER A 238 -15.23 11.61 -10.53
CA SER A 238 -16.27 11.14 -11.39
C SER A 238 -16.01 9.67 -11.79
N ARG A 239 -16.98 8.83 -11.55
CA ARG A 239 -17.09 7.53 -12.23
C ARG A 239 -18.32 7.61 -13.11
N THR A 240 -18.17 7.39 -14.38
CA THR A 240 -19.27 7.08 -15.30
C THR A 240 -19.13 5.64 -15.76
N ASP A 241 -20.27 4.93 -15.69
CA ASP A 241 -20.48 3.53 -16.03
C ASP A 241 -20.41 3.32 -17.55
N GLU A 242 -19.82 2.21 -17.99
CA GLU A 242 -20.28 1.54 -19.19
C GLU A 242 -20.18 0.02 -19.03
N LYS A 243 -21.32 -0.63 -19.30
CA LYS A 243 -21.51 -2.08 -19.31
C LYS A 243 -21.09 -2.68 -20.65
N SER A 244 -20.48 -3.84 -20.67
CA SER A 244 -20.80 -4.85 -21.67
C SER A 244 -20.49 -6.27 -21.20
N THR A 245 -21.44 -7.13 -21.43
CA THR A 245 -21.56 -8.55 -21.08
C THR A 245 -20.80 -9.43 -22.05
N THR A 246 -20.10 -10.45 -21.56
CA THR A 246 -20.09 -11.83 -22.16
C THR A 246 -19.55 -12.84 -21.17
N ASN A 247 -20.29 -13.98 -21.07
CA ASN A 247 -20.01 -15.15 -20.26
C ASN A 247 -18.84 -15.97 -20.80
N THR A 248 -17.92 -16.36 -19.90
CA THR A 248 -17.28 -17.70 -19.89
C THR A 248 -16.68 -17.97 -18.51
N GLU A 249 -17.02 -19.11 -17.93
CA GLU A 249 -16.62 -19.57 -16.61
C GLU A 249 -15.17 -20.05 -16.66
N GLU A 250 -14.23 -19.22 -16.20
CA GLU A 250 -12.93 -19.65 -15.66
C GLU A 250 -12.62 -18.75 -14.46
N LEU A 251 -12.10 -19.33 -13.38
CA LEU A 251 -11.62 -18.65 -12.19
C LEU A 251 -10.47 -17.71 -12.58
N ILE A 252 -10.81 -16.55 -13.10
CA ILE A 252 -9.85 -15.50 -13.42
C ILE A 252 -9.59 -14.77 -12.12
N PRO A 253 -8.35 -14.76 -11.60
CA PRO A 253 -7.96 -13.88 -10.50
C PRO A 253 -8.24 -12.42 -10.86
N PRO A 254 -8.34 -11.49 -9.89
CA PRO A 254 -8.63 -10.07 -10.14
C PRO A 254 -7.62 -9.37 -11.07
N TYR A 255 -6.72 -10.12 -11.65
CA TYR A 255 -5.71 -9.76 -12.64
C TYR A 255 -6.13 -10.02 -14.08
N GLY A 256 -7.44 -10.07 -14.39
CA GLY A 256 -7.96 -10.39 -15.73
C GLY A 256 -7.39 -9.56 -16.89
N CYS A 257 -6.72 -8.44 -16.62
CA CYS A 257 -5.92 -7.69 -17.60
C CYS A 257 -4.42 -8.03 -17.56
N LEU A 258 -3.99 -9.03 -16.77
CA LEU A 258 -2.56 -9.29 -16.53
C LEU A 258 -1.92 -10.28 -17.50
N TYR A 259 -2.70 -11.06 -18.29
CA TYR A 259 -2.17 -12.18 -19.07
C TYR A 259 -2.84 -12.33 -20.43
N HIS A 260 -2.91 -11.28 -21.24
CA HIS A 260 -3.04 -11.44 -22.68
C HIS A 260 -1.68 -11.22 -23.33
N TYR A 261 -1.09 -12.33 -23.77
CA TYR A 261 0.03 -12.38 -24.72
C TYR A 261 -0.48 -12.04 -26.13
#